data_3acc61deccafb072bd1d01cc93b7bfed
#
_entry.id   3acc61deccafb072bd1d01cc93b7bfed
#
_cell.length_a   1.000
_cell.length_b   1.000
_cell.length_c   1.000
_cell.angle_alpha   90.00
_cell.angle_beta   90.00
_cell.angle_gamma   90.00
#
_symmetry.space_group_name_H-M   'P 1'
#
loop_
_entity.id
_entity.type
_entity.pdbx_description
1 polymer ?
#
loop_
_entity_poly.entity_id
_entity_poly.type
_entity_poly.pdbx_seq_one_letter_code
_entity_poly.pdbx_strand_id
1 'polypeptide(L)'
;MQRARSRLARHLMEHRLPSPCGRQALSLFHFSRLKARWAHRQVCLCSRKAFALYEVLLGLLIFAVGIIALGRAVNNCMNASVLSADDARVREILANRMVEIETTPGQPDKAKESKIDSGFGIIKLVQKAVPQEMKEEDGTELTGIIRVTLTANWTRGGGNQSKAIAFYVYRL
;
A
#
# COMPACT_ATOMS: atom_id res chain seq x y z
N MET A 1 12.48 35.05 16.25
CA MET A 1 11.97 34.27 15.09
C MET A 1 12.25 32.76 15.15
N GLN A 2 12.64 32.18 16.29
CA GLN A 2 13.00 30.75 16.44
C GLN A 2 11.88 29.85 17.02
N ARG A 3 10.77 30.40 17.50
CA ARG A 3 9.68 29.62 18.14
C ARG A 3 8.60 29.05 17.20
N ALA A 4 8.60 29.44 15.93
CA ALA A 4 7.60 28.93 14.95
C ALA A 4 8.02 27.62 14.27
N ARG A 5 9.32 27.28 14.25
CA ARG A 5 9.84 26.08 13.58
C ARG A 5 9.61 24.76 14.37
N SER A 6 9.37 24.83 15.66
CA SER A 6 9.22 23.63 16.51
C SER A 6 7.80 23.05 16.53
N ARG A 7 6.78 23.72 15.99
CA ARG A 7 5.41 23.21 15.98
C ARG A 7 5.04 22.47 14.70
N LEU A 8 5.70 22.77 13.57
CA LEU A 8 5.44 22.07 12.31
C LEU A 8 6.04 20.65 12.27
N ALA A 9 7.14 20.44 12.98
CA ALA A 9 7.81 19.12 13.01
C ALA A 9 7.06 18.06 13.81
N ARG A 10 6.10 18.42 14.67
CA ARG A 10 5.33 17.48 15.49
C ARG A 10 4.07 16.93 14.81
N HIS A 11 3.57 17.58 13.76
CA HIS A 11 2.34 17.15 13.09
C HIS A 11 2.56 16.16 11.93
N LEU A 12 3.80 15.95 11.52
CA LEU A 12 4.16 15.05 10.41
C LEU A 12 4.56 13.64 10.85
N MET A 13 4.57 13.34 12.15
CA MET A 13 5.06 12.05 12.66
C MET A 13 3.95 11.08 13.12
N GLU A 14 2.68 11.39 12.92
CA GLU A 14 1.58 10.60 13.49
C GLU A 14 0.70 9.86 12.48
N HIS A 15 1.11 9.78 11.21
CA HIS A 15 0.55 8.80 10.28
C HIS A 15 1.36 7.51 10.30
N ARG A 16 1.30 6.78 11.44
CA ARG A 16 1.58 5.35 11.45
C ARG A 16 0.57 4.67 10.56
N LEU A 17 1.00 4.27 9.38
CA LEU A 17 0.27 3.34 8.53
C LEU A 17 0.04 2.03 9.31
N PRO A 18 -1.19 1.55 9.46
CA PRO A 18 -1.42 0.23 10.01
C PRO A 18 -0.89 -0.80 9.03
N SER A 19 0.01 -1.66 9.50
CA SER A 19 0.49 -2.82 8.77
C SER A 19 -0.69 -3.70 8.34
N PRO A 20 -0.92 -3.97 7.06
CA PRO A 20 -2.10 -4.69 6.61
C PRO A 20 -2.11 -6.19 6.95
N CYS A 21 -1.04 -6.73 7.50
CA CYS A 21 -0.86 -8.17 7.67
C CYS A 21 -1.32 -8.75 9.03
N GLY A 22 -1.79 -7.92 9.98
CA GLY A 22 -2.00 -8.36 11.37
C GLY A 22 -3.44 -8.52 11.86
N ARG A 23 -4.47 -8.17 11.12
CA ARG A 23 -5.80 -8.01 11.72
C ARG A 23 -6.97 -8.75 11.07
N GLN A 24 -6.77 -9.66 10.12
CA GLN A 24 -7.88 -10.43 9.53
C GLN A 24 -8.00 -11.89 10.01
N ALA A 25 -7.17 -12.35 10.92
CA ALA A 25 -7.18 -13.75 11.35
C ALA A 25 -8.01 -14.05 12.62
N LEU A 26 -8.67 -13.08 13.26
CA LEU A 26 -9.28 -13.27 14.59
C LEU A 26 -10.79 -13.06 14.69
N SER A 27 -11.54 -12.95 13.60
CA SER A 27 -13.00 -12.70 13.70
C SER A 27 -13.92 -13.87 13.32
N LEU A 28 -13.43 -15.10 13.18
CA LEU A 28 -14.25 -16.26 12.76
C LEU A 28 -14.48 -17.34 13.82
N PHE A 29 -14.21 -17.10 15.12
CA PHE A 29 -14.60 -18.03 16.18
C PHE A 29 -15.49 -17.37 17.22
N HIS A 30 -16.67 -16.87 16.79
CA HIS A 30 -17.77 -16.68 17.73
C HIS A 30 -18.74 -17.85 17.59
N PHE A 31 -18.38 -18.99 18.19
CA PHE A 31 -19.25 -20.16 18.26
C PHE A 31 -20.19 -19.98 19.46
N SER A 32 -21.41 -19.58 19.17
CA SER A 32 -22.52 -19.42 20.12
C SER A 32 -22.78 -20.74 20.82
N ARG A 33 -22.80 -20.70 22.17
CA ARG A 33 -23.23 -21.77 23.06
C ARG A 33 -24.71 -22.08 22.78
N LEU A 34 -25.03 -23.07 21.99
CA LEU A 34 -26.32 -23.72 21.97
C LEU A 34 -26.25 -24.98 22.86
N LYS A 35 -26.80 -24.86 24.08
CA LYS A 35 -27.10 -26.00 24.93
C LYS A 35 -28.24 -26.78 24.31
N ALA A 36 -27.98 -27.79 23.51
CA ALA A 36 -28.97 -28.79 23.11
C ALA A 36 -28.93 -29.93 24.11
N ARG A 37 -30.01 -30.03 24.90
CA ARG A 37 -30.37 -31.22 25.73
C ARG A 37 -30.69 -32.36 24.73
N TRP A 38 -29.81 -33.30 24.56
CA TRP A 38 -30.08 -34.52 23.79
C TRP A 38 -30.53 -35.61 24.74
N ALA A 39 -31.80 -35.98 24.55
CA ALA A 39 -32.43 -37.11 25.22
C ALA A 39 -31.76 -38.41 24.77
N HIS A 40 -31.43 -39.25 25.76
CA HIS A 40 -31.01 -40.63 25.56
C HIS A 40 -32.04 -41.40 24.73
N ARG A 41 -31.65 -41.77 23.52
CA ARG A 41 -32.29 -42.93 22.85
C ARG A 41 -31.13 -43.85 22.41
N GLN A 42 -31.04 -44.99 23.16
CA GLN A 42 -30.18 -46.12 22.81
C GLN A 42 -30.57 -46.63 21.43
N VAL A 43 -29.76 -46.45 20.41
CA VAL A 43 -29.90 -47.10 19.10
C VAL A 43 -28.66 -47.93 18.86
N CYS A 44 -28.91 -49.19 18.65
CA CYS A 44 -28.07 -50.34 18.35
C CYS A 44 -26.64 -50.11 17.79
N LEU A 45 -25.71 -50.79 18.47
CA LEU A 45 -24.27 -50.88 18.25
C LEU A 45 -23.86 -51.73 17.02
N CYS A 46 -24.15 -51.34 15.81
CA CYS A 46 -23.59 -52.06 14.63
C CYS A 46 -22.91 -51.19 13.59
N SER A 47 -22.76 -49.89 13.81
CA SER A 47 -22.19 -48.96 12.78
C SER A 47 -20.85 -48.31 13.17
N ARG A 48 -20.11 -48.82 14.13
CA ARG A 48 -18.88 -48.16 14.64
C ARG A 48 -17.72 -48.10 13.63
N LYS A 49 -17.64 -49.06 12.70
CA LYS A 49 -16.48 -49.11 11.74
C LYS A 49 -16.64 -48.17 10.57
N ALA A 50 -17.84 -47.97 10.08
CA ALA A 50 -18.10 -47.01 8.95
C ALA A 50 -18.00 -45.56 9.42
N PHE A 51 -18.36 -45.28 10.67
CA PHE A 51 -18.29 -43.93 11.26
C PHE A 51 -16.85 -43.43 11.42
N ALA A 52 -15.94 -44.28 11.86
CA ALA A 52 -14.53 -43.94 12.02
C ALA A 52 -13.85 -43.60 10.69
N LEU A 53 -14.20 -44.26 9.61
CA LEU A 53 -13.64 -44.03 8.29
C LEU A 53 -14.11 -42.68 7.71
N TYR A 54 -15.38 -42.35 7.90
CA TYR A 54 -15.95 -41.05 7.49
C TYR A 54 -15.32 -39.88 8.28
N GLU A 55 -15.05 -40.05 9.57
CA GLU A 55 -14.42 -39.03 10.41
C GLU A 55 -13.00 -38.72 9.97
N VAL A 56 -12.22 -39.77 9.61
CA VAL A 56 -10.87 -39.59 9.07
C VAL A 56 -10.91 -38.89 7.71
N LEU A 57 -11.83 -39.25 6.83
CA LEU A 57 -11.97 -38.58 5.54
C LEU A 57 -12.36 -37.13 5.68
N LEU A 58 -13.28 -36.82 6.60
CA LEU A 58 -13.69 -35.43 6.90
C LEU A 58 -12.53 -34.63 7.48
N GLY A 59 -11.77 -35.22 8.39
CA GLY A 59 -10.55 -34.61 8.95
C GLY A 59 -9.51 -34.28 7.91
N LEU A 60 -9.21 -35.23 7.00
CA LEU A 60 -8.31 -35.01 5.89
C LEU A 60 -8.79 -33.93 4.91
N LEU A 61 -10.08 -33.86 4.65
CA LEU A 61 -10.67 -32.83 3.79
C LEU A 61 -10.50 -31.43 4.40
N ILE A 62 -10.83 -31.26 5.68
CA ILE A 62 -10.64 -29.99 6.41
C ILE A 62 -9.16 -29.61 6.41
N PHE A 63 -8.28 -30.57 6.68
CA PHE A 63 -6.84 -30.34 6.69
C PHE A 63 -6.32 -29.90 5.31
N ALA A 64 -6.74 -30.57 4.23
CA ALA A 64 -6.36 -30.21 2.88
C ALA A 64 -6.80 -28.78 2.50
N VAL A 65 -8.04 -28.42 2.82
CA VAL A 65 -8.55 -27.05 2.61
C VAL A 65 -7.76 -26.04 3.44
N GLY A 66 -7.40 -26.37 4.67
CA GLY A 66 -6.57 -25.54 5.53
C GLY A 66 -5.18 -25.25 4.96
N ILE A 67 -4.52 -26.28 4.42
CA ILE A 67 -3.20 -26.12 3.77
C ILE A 67 -3.29 -25.22 2.54
N ILE A 68 -4.32 -25.43 1.68
CA ILE A 68 -4.51 -24.60 0.49
C ILE A 68 -4.79 -23.13 0.88
N ALA A 69 -5.61 -22.90 1.89
CA ALA A 69 -5.91 -21.56 2.38
C ALA A 69 -4.65 -20.86 2.93
N LEU A 70 -3.85 -21.59 3.71
CA LEU A 70 -2.59 -21.08 4.25
C LEU A 70 -1.59 -20.74 3.15
N GLY A 71 -1.43 -21.64 2.16
CA GLY A 71 -0.54 -21.40 1.02
C GLY A 71 -0.92 -20.15 0.23
N ARG A 72 -2.23 -19.91 0.00
CA ARG A 72 -2.71 -18.69 -0.64
C ARG A 72 -2.44 -17.46 0.21
N ALA A 73 -2.66 -17.53 1.52
CA ALA A 73 -2.41 -16.41 2.44
C ALA A 73 -0.92 -16.01 2.43
N VAL A 74 0.00 -16.97 2.51
CA VAL A 74 1.45 -16.73 2.46
C VAL A 74 1.83 -16.08 1.13
N ASN A 75 1.35 -16.62 0.00
CA ASN A 75 1.65 -16.07 -1.32
C ASN A 75 1.15 -14.62 -1.47
N ASN A 76 -0.04 -14.31 -0.97
CA ASN A 76 -0.58 -12.95 -0.98
C ASN A 76 0.27 -12.01 -0.11
N CYS A 77 0.73 -12.44 1.06
CA CYS A 77 1.61 -11.65 1.92
C CYS A 77 2.96 -11.37 1.24
N MET A 78 3.55 -12.37 0.59
CA MET A 78 4.80 -12.20 -0.15
C MET A 78 4.64 -11.19 -1.30
N ASN A 79 3.57 -11.31 -2.09
CA ASN A 79 3.28 -10.37 -3.17
C ASN A 79 3.06 -8.94 -2.65
N ALA A 80 2.33 -8.78 -1.56
CA ALA A 80 2.10 -7.48 -0.93
C ALA A 80 3.41 -6.86 -0.40
N SER A 81 4.30 -7.67 0.17
CA SER A 81 5.61 -7.22 0.67
C SER A 81 6.50 -6.71 -0.47
N VAL A 82 6.55 -7.46 -1.58
CA VAL A 82 7.32 -7.06 -2.76
C VAL A 82 6.77 -5.76 -3.36
N LEU A 83 5.45 -5.65 -3.49
CA LEU A 83 4.81 -4.43 -4.00
C LEU A 83 5.09 -3.21 -3.11
N SER A 84 5.08 -3.40 -1.80
CA SER A 84 5.41 -2.35 -0.83
C SER A 84 6.87 -1.88 -0.95
N ALA A 85 7.81 -2.80 -1.17
CA ALA A 85 9.21 -2.46 -1.39
C ALA A 85 9.42 -1.68 -2.69
N ASP A 86 8.77 -2.09 -3.78
CA ASP A 86 8.81 -1.37 -5.05
C ASP A 86 8.24 0.06 -4.89
N ASP A 87 7.09 0.21 -4.21
CA ASP A 87 6.47 1.52 -3.94
C ASP A 87 7.37 2.43 -3.09
N ALA A 88 8.06 1.89 -2.10
CA ALA A 88 9.02 2.63 -1.29
C ALA A 88 10.19 3.14 -2.14
N ARG A 89 10.72 2.32 -3.05
CA ARG A 89 11.79 2.70 -3.95
C ARG A 89 11.37 3.79 -4.94
N VAL A 90 10.16 3.69 -5.48
CA VAL A 90 9.60 4.72 -6.38
C VAL A 90 9.44 6.05 -5.63
N ARG A 91 8.98 6.02 -4.37
CA ARG A 91 8.88 7.23 -3.53
C ARG A 91 10.25 7.88 -3.31
N GLU A 92 11.26 7.09 -3.04
CA GLU A 92 12.62 7.58 -2.87
C GLU A 92 13.12 8.28 -4.13
N ILE A 93 12.92 7.67 -5.30
CA ILE A 93 13.31 8.27 -6.59
C ILE A 93 12.57 9.59 -6.84
N LEU A 94 11.26 9.63 -6.58
CA LEU A 94 10.46 10.85 -6.71
C LEU A 94 10.91 11.94 -5.74
N ALA A 95 11.21 11.58 -4.48
CA ALA A 95 11.69 12.51 -3.47
C ALA A 95 13.06 13.09 -3.82
N ASN A 96 13.99 12.25 -4.27
CA ASN A 96 15.32 12.71 -4.70
C ASN A 96 15.21 13.67 -5.90
N ARG A 97 14.34 13.37 -6.85
CA ARG A 97 14.11 14.26 -8.00
C ARG A 97 13.45 15.58 -7.60
N MET A 98 12.52 15.54 -6.62
CA MET A 98 11.91 16.75 -6.07
C MET A 98 12.97 17.67 -5.45
N VAL A 99 13.85 17.12 -4.60
CA VAL A 99 14.94 17.87 -3.97
C VAL A 99 15.90 18.44 -5.02
N GLU A 100 16.25 17.67 -6.06
CA GLU A 100 17.08 18.13 -7.15
C GLU A 100 16.46 19.36 -7.86
N ILE A 101 15.16 19.32 -8.14
CA ILE A 101 14.46 20.44 -8.77
C ILE A 101 14.41 21.66 -7.84
N GLU A 102 14.19 21.45 -6.55
CA GLU A 102 14.13 22.54 -5.56
C GLU A 102 15.49 23.20 -5.36
N THR A 103 16.58 22.44 -5.41
CA THR A 103 17.94 22.95 -5.19
C THR A 103 18.59 23.52 -6.45
N THR A 104 18.16 23.10 -7.65
CA THR A 104 18.71 23.59 -8.91
C THR A 104 18.24 25.02 -9.17
N PRO A 105 19.14 25.99 -9.35
CA PRO A 105 18.76 27.36 -9.66
C PRO A 105 18.18 27.44 -11.09
N GLY A 106 17.21 28.35 -11.29
CA GLY A 106 16.56 28.58 -12.58
C GLY A 106 15.14 27.98 -12.66
N GLN A 107 14.49 28.16 -13.80
CA GLN A 107 13.16 27.63 -14.02
C GLN A 107 13.22 26.12 -14.29
N PRO A 108 12.33 25.33 -13.67
CA PRO A 108 12.27 23.90 -13.96
C PRO A 108 11.83 23.66 -15.41
N ASP A 109 12.40 22.61 -16.02
CA ASP A 109 12.05 22.20 -17.38
C ASP A 109 10.53 22.00 -17.51
N LYS A 110 9.91 22.61 -18.52
CA LYS A 110 8.46 22.52 -18.77
C LYS A 110 7.98 21.08 -18.97
N ALA A 111 8.80 20.28 -19.65
CA ALA A 111 8.56 18.85 -19.84
C ALA A 111 9.91 18.14 -19.97
N LYS A 112 10.12 17.11 -19.13
CA LYS A 112 11.32 16.27 -19.17
C LYS A 112 10.94 14.83 -18.91
N GLU A 113 11.45 13.94 -19.75
CA GLU A 113 11.31 12.50 -19.55
C GLU A 113 12.69 11.92 -19.24
N SER A 114 12.76 11.04 -18.23
CA SER A 114 13.97 10.30 -17.93
C SER A 114 13.62 8.84 -17.63
N LYS A 115 14.55 7.95 -17.94
CA LYS A 115 14.45 6.54 -17.61
C LYS A 115 15.46 6.23 -16.52
N ILE A 116 15.01 5.63 -15.44
CA ILE A 116 15.84 5.30 -14.28
C ILE A 116 15.72 3.80 -14.05
N ASP A 117 16.86 3.13 -13.93
CA ASP A 117 16.88 1.72 -13.51
C ASP A 117 16.76 1.66 -11.98
N SER A 118 15.74 0.97 -11.52
CA SER A 118 15.44 0.83 -10.08
C SER A 118 15.90 -0.50 -9.49
N GLY A 119 16.51 -1.38 -10.30
CA GLY A 119 16.90 -2.73 -9.90
C GLY A 119 15.79 -3.77 -10.02
N PHE A 120 14.52 -3.36 -10.05
CA PHE A 120 13.38 -4.23 -10.37
C PHE A 120 12.75 -3.96 -11.75
N GLY A 121 13.24 -2.94 -12.45
CA GLY A 121 12.78 -2.56 -13.78
C GLY A 121 13.06 -1.11 -14.11
N ILE A 122 12.74 -0.73 -15.33
CA ILE A 122 12.91 0.64 -15.82
C ILE A 122 11.70 1.46 -15.39
N ILE A 123 11.95 2.53 -14.64
CA ILE A 123 10.94 3.53 -14.28
C ILE A 123 11.04 4.67 -15.27
N LYS A 124 9.94 4.99 -15.93
CA LYS A 124 9.80 6.17 -16.79
C LYS A 124 9.31 7.33 -15.91
N LEU A 125 10.17 8.30 -15.66
CA LEU A 125 9.85 9.51 -14.92
C LEU A 125 9.48 10.61 -15.89
N VAL A 126 8.31 11.20 -15.73
CA VAL A 126 7.79 12.32 -16.52
C VAL A 126 7.63 13.52 -15.60
N GLN A 127 8.33 14.60 -15.92
CA GLN A 127 8.21 15.89 -15.26
C GLN A 127 7.34 16.81 -16.10
N LYS A 128 6.41 17.53 -15.47
CA LYS A 128 5.64 18.62 -16.09
C LYS A 128 5.66 19.81 -15.14
N ALA A 129 6.08 20.96 -15.66
CA ALA A 129 6.06 22.23 -14.93
C ALA A 129 5.10 23.21 -15.62
N VAL A 130 4.16 23.74 -14.85
CA VAL A 130 3.15 24.68 -15.33
C VAL A 130 3.15 25.90 -14.41
N PRO A 131 3.30 27.12 -14.96
CA PRO A 131 3.12 28.35 -14.19
C PRO A 131 1.73 28.36 -13.57
N GLN A 132 1.65 28.73 -12.30
CA GLN A 132 0.40 28.83 -11.56
C GLN A 132 0.20 30.26 -11.13
N GLU A 133 -0.88 30.87 -11.59
CA GLU A 133 -1.31 32.18 -11.10
C GLU A 133 -2.08 31.95 -9.81
N MET A 134 -1.58 32.53 -8.72
CA MET A 134 -2.25 32.56 -7.44
C MET A 134 -2.59 34.01 -7.07
N LYS A 135 -3.74 34.21 -6.48
CA LYS A 135 -4.15 35.51 -5.94
C LYS A 135 -4.15 35.40 -4.42
N GLU A 136 -3.56 36.39 -3.78
CA GLU A 136 -3.66 36.55 -2.34
C GLU A 136 -5.08 37.05 -1.96
N GLU A 137 -5.46 36.89 -0.71
CA GLU A 137 -6.78 37.33 -0.18
C GLU A 137 -7.05 38.81 -0.43
N ASP A 138 -5.99 39.61 -0.49
CA ASP A 138 -5.99 41.02 -0.83
C ASP A 138 -6.10 41.35 -2.34
N GLY A 139 -6.25 40.34 -3.19
CA GLY A 139 -6.34 40.47 -4.64
C GLY A 139 -5.02 40.68 -5.36
N THR A 140 -3.89 40.68 -4.66
CA THR A 140 -2.53 40.78 -5.25
C THR A 140 -2.18 39.50 -6.00
N GLU A 141 -1.73 39.61 -7.25
CA GLU A 141 -1.30 38.48 -8.05
C GLU A 141 0.11 38.05 -7.66
N LEU A 142 0.24 36.81 -7.20
CA LEU A 142 1.52 36.17 -6.90
C LEU A 142 2.09 35.56 -8.17
N THR A 143 3.16 36.17 -8.69
CA THR A 143 3.90 35.68 -9.87
C THR A 143 5.10 34.83 -9.44
N GLY A 144 5.61 33.99 -10.33
CA GLY A 144 6.81 33.16 -10.07
C GLY A 144 6.51 31.82 -9.40
N ILE A 145 5.25 31.46 -9.17
CA ILE A 145 4.88 30.15 -8.66
C ILE A 145 4.73 29.16 -9.82
N ILE A 146 5.47 28.06 -9.74
CA ILE A 146 5.45 27.00 -10.76
C ILE A 146 4.99 25.71 -10.07
N ARG A 147 3.91 25.13 -10.57
CA ARG A 147 3.47 23.80 -10.15
C ARG A 147 4.23 22.74 -10.94
N VAL A 148 5.01 21.94 -10.25
CA VAL A 148 5.73 20.81 -10.84
C VAL A 148 5.02 19.52 -10.48
N THR A 149 4.72 18.71 -11.49
CA THR A 149 4.16 17.37 -11.32
C THR A 149 5.17 16.36 -11.83
N LEU A 150 5.59 15.44 -10.95
CA LEU A 150 6.44 14.30 -11.28
C LEU A 150 5.59 13.04 -11.31
N THR A 151 5.62 12.32 -12.43
CA THR A 151 4.89 11.05 -12.59
C THR A 151 5.90 9.96 -12.91
N ALA A 152 5.94 8.93 -12.07
CA ALA A 152 6.70 7.71 -12.29
C ALA A 152 5.78 6.62 -12.84
N ASN A 153 6.15 6.02 -13.96
CA ASN A 153 5.44 4.91 -14.57
C ASN A 153 6.39 3.70 -14.67
N TRP A 154 5.93 2.54 -14.21
CA TRP A 154 6.69 1.29 -14.30
C TRP A 154 5.75 0.11 -14.55
N THR A 155 6.33 -1.01 -14.99
CA THR A 155 5.58 -2.24 -15.23
C THR A 155 5.99 -3.30 -14.22
N ARG A 156 5.01 -3.94 -13.57
CA ARG A 156 5.25 -5.03 -12.64
C ARG A 156 4.21 -6.12 -12.81
N GLY A 157 4.65 -7.37 -12.95
CA GLY A 157 3.74 -8.52 -13.08
C GLY A 157 2.79 -8.43 -14.28
N GLY A 158 3.19 -7.77 -15.37
CA GLY A 158 2.34 -7.53 -16.55
C GLY A 158 1.36 -6.36 -16.40
N GLY A 159 1.29 -5.70 -15.22
CA GLY A 159 0.47 -4.52 -14.99
C GLY A 159 1.28 -3.23 -15.01
N ASN A 160 0.72 -2.17 -15.60
CA ASN A 160 1.29 -0.83 -15.54
C ASN A 160 0.91 -0.17 -14.22
N GLN A 161 1.92 0.33 -13.51
CA GLN A 161 1.78 1.07 -12.26
C GLN A 161 2.17 2.52 -12.51
N SER A 162 1.52 3.44 -11.79
CA SER A 162 1.80 4.86 -11.91
C SER A 162 1.69 5.52 -10.54
N LYS A 163 2.62 6.44 -10.25
CA LYS A 163 2.59 7.26 -9.05
C LYS A 163 3.00 8.68 -9.40
N ALA A 164 2.25 9.65 -8.90
CA ALA A 164 2.53 11.05 -9.13
C ALA A 164 2.64 11.81 -7.80
N ILE A 165 3.53 12.80 -7.78
CA ILE A 165 3.61 13.83 -6.75
C ILE A 165 3.54 15.20 -7.42
N ALA A 166 2.93 16.18 -6.74
CA ALA A 166 2.89 17.55 -7.19
C ALA A 166 3.38 18.47 -6.06
N PHE A 167 4.20 19.44 -6.41
CA PHE A 167 4.72 20.44 -5.48
C PHE A 167 4.85 21.79 -6.18
N TYR A 168 5.08 22.82 -5.40
CA TYR A 168 5.20 24.18 -5.90
C TYR A 168 6.62 24.67 -5.68
N VAL A 169 7.18 25.27 -6.71
CA VAL A 169 8.49 25.91 -6.68
C VAL A 169 8.30 27.39 -6.91
N TYR A 170 8.83 28.22 -6.04
CA TYR A 170 8.87 29.66 -6.22
C TYR A 170 10.17 30.07 -6.86
N ARG A 171 10.07 30.79 -7.98
CA ARG A 171 11.23 31.34 -8.72
C ARG A 171 10.90 32.77 -9.16
N LEU A 172 11.78 33.66 -8.82
CA LEU A 172 11.77 35.07 -9.29
C LEU A 172 12.53 35.18 -10.60
#